data_b31a2064e689be279a97ca43c61ef662
#
_entry.id   b31a2064e689be279a97ca43c61ef662
#
_cell.length_a   1.000
_cell.length_b   1.000
_cell.length_c   1.000
_cell.angle_alpha   90.00
_cell.angle_beta   90.00
_cell.angle_gamma   90.00
#
_symmetry.space_group_name_H-M   'P 1'
#
loop_
_entity.id
_entity.type
_entity.pdbx_description
1 polymer ?
#
loop_
_entity_poly.entity_id
_entity_poly.type
_entity_poly.pdbx_seq_one_letter_code
_entity_poly.pdbx_strand_id
1 'polypeptide(L)'
;MDCRVKINGVQTNQFQLGESEKSMTVKGHDRPLTAGEIEMAWTVFKDSIDYDKVRVHRGSYFWFDMQRKRTAVTPDGHMYFRDEDFLEDFSAASVADGDMSWFMHEMTHVWQYQLGYSVRWHGLTVTIRGERAYQYTITPQNVFHDYNMEQQGNLVADYFAIHVLKKYQAIIHRGYVGAPEELDWVLAPLLRDPKNMDNLPK
;
A
#
# COMPACT_ATOMS: atom_id res chain seq x y z
N MET A 1 -6.49 -63.75 -35.54
CA MET A 1 -6.87 -62.60 -36.38
C MET A 1 -6.51 -61.32 -35.61
N ASP A 2 -5.44 -60.77 -36.09
CA ASP A 2 -4.75 -59.63 -35.43
C ASP A 2 -5.22 -58.33 -36.12
N CYS A 3 -5.91 -57.48 -35.41
CA CYS A 3 -6.34 -56.15 -35.89
C CYS A 3 -5.50 -55.08 -35.19
N ARG A 4 -4.34 -54.74 -35.74
CA ARG A 4 -3.57 -53.55 -35.38
C ARG A 4 -4.20 -52.31 -36.04
N VAL A 5 -4.73 -51.42 -35.24
CA VAL A 5 -5.09 -50.08 -35.67
C VAL A 5 -3.87 -49.18 -35.37
N LYS A 6 -3.20 -48.67 -36.41
CA LYS A 6 -2.22 -47.58 -36.32
C LYS A 6 -2.97 -46.26 -36.19
N ILE A 7 -2.80 -45.56 -35.10
CA ILE A 7 -3.19 -44.16 -34.97
C ILE A 7 -1.94 -43.31 -35.10
N ASN A 8 -1.95 -42.44 -36.11
CA ASN A 8 -0.89 -41.52 -36.51
C ASN A 8 -0.56 -40.52 -35.42
N GLY A 9 0.74 -40.21 -35.32
CA GLY A 9 1.30 -39.30 -34.33
C GLY A 9 0.72 -37.87 -34.39
N VAL A 10 0.23 -37.45 -33.28
CA VAL A 10 0.05 -36.02 -32.94
C VAL A 10 1.19 -35.70 -31.99
N GLN A 11 2.18 -34.95 -32.49
CA GLN A 11 3.16 -34.30 -31.62
C GLN A 11 2.40 -33.25 -30.80
N THR A 12 2.19 -33.53 -29.52
CA THR A 12 1.79 -32.51 -28.56
C THR A 12 3.00 -31.61 -28.34
N ASN A 13 2.97 -30.43 -28.96
CA ASN A 13 3.83 -29.35 -28.53
C ASN A 13 3.49 -29.02 -27.06
N GLN A 14 4.36 -29.44 -26.15
CA GLN A 14 4.38 -28.88 -24.81
C GLN A 14 4.73 -27.40 -24.95
N PHE A 15 3.71 -26.54 -24.85
CA PHE A 15 3.93 -25.16 -24.50
C PHE A 15 4.51 -25.16 -23.07
N GLN A 16 5.82 -25.10 -22.98
CA GLN A 16 6.47 -24.61 -21.77
C GLN A 16 6.01 -23.15 -21.61
N LEU A 17 5.07 -22.93 -20.69
CA LEU A 17 4.89 -21.64 -20.08
C LEU A 17 6.20 -21.31 -19.38
N GLY A 18 7.07 -20.57 -20.06
CA GLY A 18 8.25 -19.98 -19.47
C GLY A 18 7.79 -19.17 -18.27
N GLU A 19 8.21 -19.56 -17.07
CA GLU A 19 8.26 -18.66 -15.94
C GLU A 19 9.05 -17.45 -16.43
N SER A 20 8.37 -16.34 -16.64
CA SER A 20 9.01 -15.06 -16.89
C SER A 20 9.95 -14.83 -15.70
N GLU A 21 11.26 -14.91 -15.92
CA GLU A 21 12.23 -14.45 -14.93
C GLU A 21 11.81 -13.06 -14.52
N LYS A 22 11.33 -12.93 -13.27
CA LYS A 22 10.87 -11.67 -12.73
C LYS A 22 12.10 -10.77 -12.63
N SER A 23 12.31 -9.93 -13.65
CA SER A 23 13.43 -9.00 -13.71
C SER A 23 13.41 -8.14 -12.45
N MET A 24 14.52 -8.17 -11.70
CA MET A 24 14.65 -7.35 -10.49
C MET A 24 14.72 -5.87 -10.85
N THR A 25 13.99 -5.05 -10.12
CA THR A 25 14.00 -3.59 -10.30
C THR A 25 15.37 -3.03 -9.94
N VAL A 26 16.03 -2.37 -10.88
CA VAL A 26 17.36 -1.78 -10.66
C VAL A 26 17.23 -0.52 -9.78
N LYS A 27 18.23 -0.27 -8.92
CA LYS A 27 18.29 0.95 -8.12
C LYS A 27 18.15 2.22 -9.00
N GLY A 28 17.32 3.16 -8.57
CA GLY A 28 16.99 4.37 -9.33
C GLY A 28 15.90 4.20 -10.39
N HIS A 29 15.35 2.98 -10.52
CA HIS A 29 14.23 2.67 -11.40
C HIS A 29 12.96 2.43 -10.56
N ASP A 30 11.85 2.21 -11.26
CA ASP A 30 10.55 1.94 -10.68
C ASP A 30 9.90 0.71 -11.33
N ARG A 31 8.87 0.22 -10.67
CA ARG A 31 8.01 -0.86 -11.18
C ARG A 31 6.53 -0.50 -10.99
N PRO A 32 5.61 -1.11 -11.75
CA PRO A 32 4.19 -1.07 -11.43
C PRO A 32 3.89 -1.82 -10.12
N LEU A 33 2.69 -1.64 -9.62
CA LEU A 33 2.15 -2.49 -8.55
C LEU A 33 2.05 -3.94 -9.02
N THR A 34 2.29 -4.89 -8.11
CA THR A 34 2.00 -6.31 -8.34
C THR A 34 0.50 -6.58 -8.18
N ALA A 35 0.02 -7.71 -8.71
CA ALA A 35 -1.38 -8.10 -8.53
C ALA A 35 -1.76 -8.23 -7.04
N GLY A 36 -0.87 -8.80 -6.21
CA GLY A 36 -1.12 -8.94 -4.78
C GLY A 36 -1.12 -7.60 -4.04
N GLU A 37 -0.28 -6.64 -4.44
CA GLU A 37 -0.30 -5.27 -3.90
C GLU A 37 -1.61 -4.55 -4.24
N ILE A 38 -2.13 -4.74 -5.46
CA ILE A 38 -3.44 -4.23 -5.85
C ILE A 38 -4.54 -4.89 -5.02
N GLU A 39 -4.49 -6.21 -4.81
CA GLU A 39 -5.46 -6.93 -3.97
C GLU A 39 -5.46 -6.40 -2.53
N MET A 40 -4.29 -6.17 -1.93
CA MET A 40 -4.20 -5.55 -0.61
C MET A 40 -4.87 -4.18 -0.58
N ALA A 41 -4.51 -3.29 -1.51
CA ALA A 41 -5.06 -1.94 -1.58
C ALA A 41 -6.57 -1.93 -1.86
N TRP A 42 -7.06 -2.87 -2.66
CA TRP A 42 -8.49 -3.02 -2.99
C TRP A 42 -9.35 -3.28 -1.76
N THR A 43 -8.82 -3.90 -0.72
CA THR A 43 -9.56 -4.17 0.54
C THR A 43 -10.10 -2.90 1.18
N VAL A 44 -9.43 -1.75 0.96
CA VAL A 44 -9.81 -0.45 1.53
C VAL A 44 -10.29 0.52 0.45
N PHE A 45 -9.50 0.66 -0.64
CA PHE A 45 -9.68 1.74 -1.61
C PHE A 45 -10.53 1.35 -2.82
N LYS A 46 -10.80 0.05 -3.00
CA LYS A 46 -11.64 -0.48 -4.10
C LYS A 46 -11.20 0.13 -5.46
N ASP A 47 -12.11 0.67 -6.22
CA ASP A 47 -11.90 1.30 -7.53
C ASP A 47 -11.71 2.84 -7.47
N SER A 48 -11.32 3.37 -6.30
CA SER A 48 -11.04 4.80 -6.13
C SER A 48 -9.62 5.19 -6.55
N ILE A 49 -8.74 4.22 -6.75
CA ILE A 49 -7.37 4.41 -7.22
C ILE A 49 -7.25 3.89 -8.66
N ASP A 50 -6.63 4.67 -9.51
CA ASP A 50 -6.12 4.22 -10.83
C ASP A 50 -4.76 3.52 -10.58
N TYR A 51 -4.83 2.21 -10.32
CA TYR A 51 -3.67 1.39 -9.95
C TYR A 51 -2.62 1.30 -11.04
N ASP A 52 -3.01 1.38 -12.33
CA ASP A 52 -2.10 1.29 -13.47
C ASP A 52 -1.15 2.49 -13.54
N LYS A 53 -1.53 3.62 -12.95
CA LYS A 53 -0.71 4.83 -12.87
C LYS A 53 0.28 4.81 -11.71
N VAL A 54 0.13 3.92 -10.74
CA VAL A 54 0.98 3.92 -9.54
C VAL A 54 2.32 3.26 -9.85
N ARG A 55 3.41 3.90 -9.38
CA ARG A 55 4.77 3.36 -9.51
C ARG A 55 5.42 3.22 -8.14
N VAL A 56 6.20 2.18 -7.97
CA VAL A 56 7.00 1.92 -6.78
C VAL A 56 8.46 2.08 -7.15
N HIS A 57 9.08 3.15 -6.67
CA HIS A 57 10.46 3.51 -6.98
C HIS A 57 11.43 2.88 -6.00
N ARG A 58 12.50 2.29 -6.54
CA ARG A 58 13.65 1.80 -5.78
C ARG A 58 14.69 2.92 -5.69
N GLY A 59 14.50 3.84 -4.76
CA GLY A 59 15.38 4.99 -4.55
C GLY A 59 14.69 6.11 -3.80
N SER A 60 15.48 6.99 -3.20
CA SER A 60 14.98 8.17 -2.49
C SER A 60 14.40 9.20 -3.45
N TYR A 61 13.29 9.82 -3.06
CA TYR A 61 12.73 10.99 -3.76
C TYR A 61 13.65 12.21 -3.65
N PHE A 62 14.37 12.34 -2.54
CA PHE A 62 15.26 13.47 -2.26
C PHE A 62 16.65 13.24 -2.82
N TRP A 63 17.26 14.30 -3.36
CA TRP A 63 18.65 14.31 -3.82
C TRP A 63 19.59 13.95 -2.66
N PHE A 64 20.66 13.22 -2.96
CA PHE A 64 21.69 12.78 -1.99
C PHE A 64 21.17 11.85 -0.88
N ASP A 65 20.10 11.09 -1.14
CA ASP A 65 19.63 10.08 -0.20
C ASP A 65 19.28 10.63 1.21
N MET A 66 18.80 11.89 1.27
CA MET A 66 18.45 12.56 2.53
C MET A 66 17.20 12.02 3.20
N GLN A 67 16.51 11.06 2.57
CA GLN A 67 15.39 10.33 3.18
C GLN A 67 15.90 9.52 4.37
N ARG A 68 15.25 9.63 5.52
CA ARG A 68 15.65 8.88 6.72
C ARG A 68 15.49 7.38 6.51
N LYS A 69 16.26 6.56 7.24
CA LYS A 69 16.07 5.10 7.25
C LYS A 69 14.64 4.74 7.67
N ARG A 70 14.08 3.68 7.07
CA ARG A 70 12.70 3.25 7.34
C ARG A 70 11.67 4.36 7.12
N THR A 71 11.86 5.14 6.07
CA THR A 71 10.93 6.18 5.65
C THR A 71 10.67 6.02 4.17
N ALA A 72 9.41 5.88 3.77
CA ALA A 72 8.97 6.06 2.40
C ALA A 72 8.38 7.46 2.24
N VAL A 73 8.17 7.91 1.01
CA VAL A 73 7.47 9.16 0.70
C VAL A 73 6.63 8.98 -0.56
N THR A 74 5.45 9.58 -0.56
CA THR A 74 4.49 9.51 -1.66
C THR A 74 4.01 10.91 -2.07
N PRO A 75 4.91 11.77 -2.62
CA PRO A 75 4.61 13.18 -2.81
C PRO A 75 3.75 13.50 -4.04
N ASP A 76 3.69 12.60 -5.00
CA ASP A 76 3.14 12.81 -6.35
C ASP A 76 2.28 11.62 -6.85
N GLY A 77 1.78 10.81 -5.91
CA GLY A 77 0.99 9.61 -6.22
C GLY A 77 1.82 8.39 -6.60
N HIS A 78 3.13 8.47 -6.48
CA HIS A 78 4.08 7.37 -6.61
C HIS A 78 4.81 7.16 -5.29
N MET A 79 5.15 5.91 -4.98
CA MET A 79 5.84 5.55 -3.74
C MET A 79 7.34 5.46 -3.96
N TYR A 80 8.13 6.06 -3.05
CA TYR A 80 9.60 6.08 -3.11
C TYR A 80 10.17 5.42 -1.86
N PHE A 81 10.67 4.21 -2.02
CA PHE A 81 11.36 3.47 -0.97
C PHE A 81 12.86 3.57 -1.17
N ARG A 82 13.61 3.76 -0.09
CA ARG A 82 15.07 3.67 -0.15
C ARG A 82 15.45 2.27 -0.65
N ASP A 83 16.66 2.16 -1.22
CA ASP A 83 17.17 0.91 -1.79
C ASP A 83 17.11 -0.27 -0.81
N GLU A 84 17.45 -0.03 0.45
CA GLU A 84 17.40 -1.02 1.54
C GLU A 84 15.99 -1.37 2.04
N ASP A 85 15.00 -0.53 1.77
CA ASP A 85 13.62 -0.69 2.22
C ASP A 85 12.69 -1.14 1.06
N PHE A 86 13.20 -1.11 -0.18
CA PHE A 86 12.44 -1.49 -1.37
C PHE A 86 12.23 -3.01 -1.44
N LEU A 87 11.02 -3.42 -1.78
CA LEU A 87 10.67 -4.82 -2.07
C LEU A 87 10.10 -4.95 -3.48
N GLU A 88 10.42 -6.05 -4.15
CA GLU A 88 9.86 -6.37 -5.47
C GLU A 88 8.35 -6.70 -5.40
N ASP A 89 7.85 -7.03 -4.24
CA ASP A 89 6.45 -7.34 -3.99
C ASP A 89 6.17 -7.27 -2.49
N PHE A 90 5.49 -6.20 -2.05
CA PHE A 90 5.10 -6.03 -0.65
C PHE A 90 4.02 -7.02 -0.20
N SER A 91 3.34 -7.70 -1.13
CA SER A 91 2.29 -8.68 -0.82
C SER A 91 2.80 -10.11 -0.69
N ALA A 92 4.10 -10.36 -0.97
CA ALA A 92 4.65 -11.70 -0.95
C ALA A 92 4.57 -12.33 0.45
N ALA A 93 4.29 -13.64 0.52
CA ALA A 93 4.13 -14.37 1.80
C ALA A 93 5.37 -14.34 2.72
N SER A 94 6.54 -13.99 2.18
CA SER A 94 7.80 -13.84 2.93
C SER A 94 7.98 -12.45 3.53
N VAL A 95 7.13 -11.48 3.19
CA VAL A 95 7.22 -10.09 3.67
C VAL A 95 6.67 -10.01 5.08
N ALA A 96 7.33 -9.23 5.93
CA ALA A 96 6.86 -9.02 7.28
C ALA A 96 5.53 -8.26 7.31
N ASP A 97 4.62 -8.65 8.20
CA ASP A 97 3.29 -8.02 8.34
C ASP A 97 3.38 -6.49 8.53
N GLY A 98 4.44 -6.02 9.22
CA GLY A 98 4.68 -4.58 9.42
C GLY A 98 5.08 -3.84 8.14
N ASP A 99 5.75 -4.50 7.18
CA ASP A 99 6.09 -3.91 5.89
C ASP A 99 4.85 -3.86 4.96
N MET A 100 3.96 -4.87 5.05
CA MET A 100 2.65 -4.82 4.39
C MET A 100 1.79 -3.67 4.91
N SER A 101 1.74 -3.47 6.24
CA SER A 101 1.01 -2.36 6.86
C SER A 101 1.62 -1.01 6.47
N TRP A 102 2.94 -0.92 6.40
CA TRP A 102 3.63 0.29 5.93
C TRP A 102 3.31 0.60 4.46
N PHE A 103 3.29 -0.41 3.59
CA PHE A 103 2.84 -0.25 2.21
C PHE A 103 1.41 0.32 2.15
N MET A 104 0.49 -0.15 2.98
CA MET A 104 -0.88 0.36 3.04
C MET A 104 -0.97 1.81 3.54
N HIS A 105 -0.04 2.24 4.42
CA HIS A 105 0.12 3.64 4.79
C HIS A 105 0.46 4.50 3.56
N GLU A 106 1.47 4.10 2.78
CA GLU A 106 1.87 4.81 1.55
C GLU A 106 0.76 4.79 0.49
N MET A 107 0.02 3.68 0.37
CA MET A 107 -1.15 3.62 -0.53
C MET A 107 -2.25 4.61 -0.13
N THR A 108 -2.35 4.97 1.16
CA THR A 108 -3.27 6.04 1.59
C THR A 108 -2.86 7.38 0.99
N HIS A 109 -1.56 7.68 0.91
CA HIS A 109 -1.07 8.90 0.28
C HIS A 109 -1.26 8.90 -1.24
N VAL A 110 -1.16 7.75 -1.91
CA VAL A 110 -1.54 7.59 -3.32
C VAL A 110 -3.02 7.95 -3.50
N TRP A 111 -3.90 7.38 -2.67
CA TRP A 111 -5.33 7.66 -2.68
C TRP A 111 -5.63 9.15 -2.45
N GLN A 112 -5.03 9.76 -1.43
CA GLN A 112 -5.17 11.19 -1.14
C GLN A 112 -4.76 12.04 -2.33
N TYR A 113 -3.61 11.74 -2.95
CA TYR A 113 -3.11 12.46 -4.12
C TYR A 113 -4.05 12.33 -5.32
N GLN A 114 -4.53 11.13 -5.64
CA GLN A 114 -5.41 10.90 -6.80
C GLN A 114 -6.78 11.55 -6.63
N LEU A 115 -7.25 11.73 -5.40
CA LEU A 115 -8.44 12.54 -5.10
C LEU A 115 -8.18 14.05 -5.05
N GLY A 116 -6.96 14.51 -5.36
CA GLY A 116 -6.62 15.94 -5.48
C GLY A 116 -6.09 16.59 -4.20
N TYR A 117 -5.78 15.81 -3.14
CA TYR A 117 -5.15 16.36 -1.94
C TYR A 117 -3.67 16.68 -2.20
N SER A 118 -3.22 17.86 -1.76
CA SER A 118 -1.84 18.32 -1.97
C SER A 118 -0.85 17.66 -1.00
N VAL A 119 -0.63 16.35 -1.14
CA VAL A 119 0.25 15.54 -0.27
C VAL A 119 1.63 16.17 -0.11
N ARG A 120 2.22 16.65 -1.20
CA ARG A 120 3.56 17.26 -1.20
C ARG A 120 3.67 18.49 -0.28
N TRP A 121 2.68 19.39 -0.30
CA TRP A 121 2.69 20.61 0.51
C TRP A 121 2.40 20.31 1.98
N HIS A 122 1.46 19.42 2.24
CA HIS A 122 1.09 19.06 3.60
C HIS A 122 2.16 18.18 4.26
N GLY A 123 2.83 17.30 3.51
CA GLY A 123 3.97 16.52 3.99
C GLY A 123 5.12 17.38 4.54
N LEU A 124 5.42 18.53 3.92
CA LEU A 124 6.39 19.48 4.45
C LEU A 124 5.98 20.06 5.81
N THR A 125 4.70 20.41 5.99
CA THR A 125 4.20 20.96 7.26
C THR A 125 4.13 19.89 8.35
N VAL A 126 3.84 18.65 8.01
CA VAL A 126 3.83 17.51 8.93
C VAL A 126 5.24 17.15 9.39
N THR A 127 6.23 17.17 8.48
CA THR A 127 7.64 16.92 8.84
C THR A 127 8.14 17.89 9.93
N ILE A 128 7.67 19.14 9.92
CA ILE A 128 8.01 20.13 10.96
C ILE A 128 7.41 19.74 12.33
N ARG A 129 6.26 19.08 12.37
CA ARG A 129 5.57 18.65 13.62
C ARG A 129 6.21 17.38 14.23
N GLY A 130 7.07 16.68 13.49
CA GLY A 130 7.76 15.47 13.94
C GLY A 130 6.81 14.30 14.24
N GLU A 131 7.25 13.38 15.12
CA GLU A 131 6.51 12.13 15.43
C GLU A 131 5.08 12.33 15.92
N ARG A 132 4.77 13.47 16.54
CA ARG A 132 3.41 13.77 17.01
C ARG A 132 2.39 13.87 15.87
N ALA A 133 2.83 14.18 14.66
CA ALA A 133 1.95 14.27 13.50
C ALA A 133 1.41 12.89 13.07
N TYR A 134 2.08 11.82 13.45
CA TYR A 134 1.72 10.44 13.12
C TYR A 134 0.84 9.78 14.20
N GLN A 135 0.81 10.37 15.41
CA GLN A 135 0.04 9.82 16.52
C GLN A 135 -1.42 10.24 16.40
N TYR A 136 -2.34 9.32 16.62
CA TYR A 136 -3.76 9.58 16.64
C TYR A 136 -4.40 9.02 17.92
N THR A 137 -5.56 9.57 18.26
CA THR A 137 -6.45 9.03 19.29
C THR A 137 -7.85 9.02 18.72
N ILE A 138 -8.52 7.87 18.79
CA ILE A 138 -9.91 7.76 18.34
C ILE A 138 -10.81 8.25 19.47
N THR A 139 -11.71 9.18 19.14
CA THR A 139 -12.74 9.68 20.06
C THR A 139 -14.10 9.59 19.37
N PRO A 140 -15.21 9.46 20.13
CA PRO A 140 -16.55 9.36 19.55
C PRO A 140 -16.97 10.58 18.68
N GLN A 141 -16.27 11.69 18.77
CA GLN A 141 -16.56 12.92 18.03
C GLN A 141 -15.82 13.00 16.71
N ASN A 142 -14.69 12.29 16.58
CA ASN A 142 -13.86 12.35 15.38
C ASN A 142 -14.36 11.38 14.31
N VAL A 143 -14.37 11.84 13.07
CA VAL A 143 -14.56 11.02 11.87
C VAL A 143 -13.29 11.04 11.02
N PHE A 144 -13.20 10.20 10.02
CA PHE A 144 -11.95 9.97 9.27
C PHE A 144 -11.29 11.25 8.73
N HIS A 145 -12.05 12.22 8.26
CA HIS A 145 -11.52 13.47 7.72
C HIS A 145 -10.99 14.47 8.79
N ASP A 146 -11.25 14.24 10.07
CA ASP A 146 -10.70 15.07 11.15
C ASP A 146 -9.23 14.75 11.44
N TYR A 147 -8.74 13.66 10.92
CA TYR A 147 -7.35 13.23 11.04
C TYR A 147 -6.51 13.82 9.91
N ASN A 148 -5.27 14.26 10.23
CA ASN A 148 -4.36 14.73 9.21
C ASN A 148 -3.91 13.59 8.28
N MET A 149 -3.19 13.91 7.20
CA MET A 149 -2.81 12.95 6.17
C MET A 149 -2.03 11.74 6.71
N GLU A 150 -1.09 11.95 7.63
CA GLU A 150 -0.28 10.89 8.22
C GLU A 150 -1.06 10.03 9.20
N GLN A 151 -1.93 10.67 9.98
CA GLN A 151 -2.85 9.96 10.87
C GLN A 151 -3.83 9.08 10.08
N GLN A 152 -4.33 9.56 8.94
CA GLN A 152 -5.15 8.77 8.03
C GLN A 152 -4.37 7.57 7.49
N GLY A 153 -3.10 7.76 7.10
CA GLY A 153 -2.21 6.67 6.70
C GLY A 153 -2.07 5.61 7.78
N ASN A 154 -1.81 6.03 9.02
CA ASN A 154 -1.69 5.11 10.14
C ASN A 154 -3.02 4.41 10.49
N LEU A 155 -4.15 5.11 10.45
CA LEU A 155 -5.48 4.52 10.67
C LEU A 155 -5.78 3.40 9.66
N VAL A 156 -5.48 3.63 8.38
CA VAL A 156 -5.66 2.62 7.32
C VAL A 156 -4.70 1.44 7.51
N ALA A 157 -3.43 1.71 7.82
CA ALA A 157 -2.44 0.66 8.06
C ALA A 157 -2.80 -0.22 9.26
N ASP A 158 -3.27 0.40 10.35
CA ASP A 158 -3.67 -0.33 11.57
C ASP A 158 -4.99 -1.11 11.35
N TYR A 159 -5.94 -0.54 10.60
CA TYR A 159 -7.13 -1.26 10.14
C TYR A 159 -6.75 -2.50 9.33
N PHE A 160 -5.85 -2.35 8.35
CA PHE A 160 -5.38 -3.45 7.52
C PHE A 160 -4.69 -4.54 8.36
N ALA A 161 -3.82 -4.16 9.28
CA ALA A 161 -3.15 -5.08 10.20
C ALA A 161 -4.15 -5.91 11.02
N ILE A 162 -5.17 -5.27 11.59
CA ILE A 162 -6.13 -5.90 12.49
C ILE A 162 -7.18 -6.68 11.72
N HIS A 163 -7.80 -6.08 10.70
CA HIS A 163 -9.00 -6.64 10.06
C HIS A 163 -8.68 -7.51 8.84
N VAL A 164 -7.59 -7.24 8.11
CA VAL A 164 -7.19 -8.02 6.93
C VAL A 164 -6.15 -9.05 7.29
N LEU A 165 -5.00 -8.64 7.85
CA LEU A 165 -3.93 -9.57 8.23
C LEU A 165 -4.26 -10.38 9.50
N LYS A 166 -5.15 -9.89 10.37
CA LYS A 166 -5.43 -10.46 11.70
C LYS A 166 -4.18 -10.49 12.60
N LYS A 167 -3.34 -9.45 12.51
CA LYS A 167 -2.02 -9.35 13.15
C LYS A 167 -1.87 -8.07 13.96
N TYR A 168 -2.21 -8.07 15.23
CA TYR A 168 -2.06 -6.92 16.12
C TYR A 168 -0.62 -6.41 16.24
N GLN A 169 0.38 -7.29 16.11
CA GLN A 169 1.80 -6.92 16.15
C GLN A 169 2.26 -6.11 14.92
N ALA A 170 1.45 -6.07 13.85
CA ALA A 170 1.74 -5.31 12.63
C ALA A 170 1.20 -3.87 12.67
N ILE A 171 0.62 -3.45 13.82
CA ILE A 171 0.13 -2.09 14.03
C ILE A 171 1.30 -1.12 13.97
N ILE A 172 1.15 -0.07 13.16
CA ILE A 172 2.14 1.00 13.01
C ILE A 172 2.09 1.95 14.20
N HIS A 173 0.90 2.32 14.66
CA HIS A 173 0.71 3.23 15.78
C HIS A 173 0.90 2.50 17.11
N ARG A 174 2.13 2.45 17.60
CA ARG A 174 2.51 1.72 18.83
C ARG A 174 1.78 2.15 20.10
N GLY A 175 1.15 3.32 20.10
CA GLY A 175 0.33 3.84 21.22
C GLY A 175 -1.16 3.51 21.08
N TYR A 176 -1.59 2.83 20.02
CA TYR A 176 -2.98 2.43 19.87
C TYR A 176 -3.33 1.32 20.86
N VAL A 177 -4.29 1.60 21.73
CA VAL A 177 -4.80 0.67 22.74
C VAL A 177 -6.33 0.52 22.66
N GLY A 178 -6.93 1.02 21.57
CA GLY A 178 -8.37 0.98 21.34
C GLY A 178 -8.89 -0.40 20.93
N ALA A 179 -10.20 -0.56 20.95
CA ALA A 179 -10.85 -1.74 20.45
C ALA A 179 -10.86 -1.76 18.90
N PRO A 180 -10.74 -2.93 18.24
CA PRO A 180 -10.80 -3.03 16.78
C PRO A 180 -12.01 -2.34 16.15
N GLU A 181 -13.15 -2.36 16.83
CA GLU A 181 -14.42 -1.76 16.40
C GLU A 181 -14.32 -0.23 16.26
N GLU A 182 -13.38 0.41 16.97
CA GLU A 182 -13.14 1.86 16.84
C GLU A 182 -12.55 2.19 15.46
N LEU A 183 -11.69 1.33 14.92
CA LEU A 183 -11.18 1.47 13.56
C LEU A 183 -12.27 1.25 12.51
N ASP A 184 -13.15 0.26 12.70
CA ASP A 184 -14.30 0.04 11.82
C ASP A 184 -15.18 1.30 11.75
N TRP A 185 -15.46 1.86 12.91
CA TRP A 185 -16.32 3.03 13.01
C TRP A 185 -15.68 4.28 12.38
N VAL A 186 -14.42 4.58 12.68
CA VAL A 186 -13.75 5.78 12.17
C VAL A 186 -13.50 5.71 10.67
N LEU A 187 -13.19 4.50 10.13
CA LEU A 187 -12.99 4.29 8.70
C LEU A 187 -14.30 4.03 7.91
N ALA A 188 -15.45 3.89 8.59
CA ALA A 188 -16.70 3.57 7.92
C ALA A 188 -17.04 4.49 6.71
N PRO A 189 -16.82 5.82 6.75
CA PRO A 189 -17.06 6.68 5.60
C PRO A 189 -16.17 6.31 4.40
N LEU A 190 -14.87 6.11 4.62
CA LEU A 190 -13.91 5.67 3.59
C LEU A 190 -14.28 4.30 3.02
N LEU A 191 -14.51 3.31 3.87
CA LEU A 191 -14.81 1.94 3.46
C LEU A 191 -16.12 1.84 2.66
N ARG A 192 -17.09 2.70 2.96
CA ARG A 192 -18.36 2.78 2.24
C ARG A 192 -18.21 3.40 0.86
N ASP A 193 -17.56 4.55 0.78
CA ASP A 193 -17.37 5.32 -0.46
C ASP A 193 -15.98 5.95 -0.50
N PRO A 194 -14.96 5.20 -0.97
CA PRO A 194 -13.60 5.71 -1.02
C PRO A 194 -13.38 6.76 -2.12
N LYS A 195 -14.36 7.01 -3.00
CA LYS A 195 -14.31 8.09 -4.00
C LYS A 195 -14.78 9.44 -3.46
N ASN A 196 -15.41 9.44 -2.30
CA ASN A 196 -15.92 10.67 -1.70
C ASN A 196 -14.77 11.54 -1.19
N MET A 197 -14.60 12.71 -1.79
CA MET A 197 -13.57 13.69 -1.42
C MET A 197 -13.76 14.25 -0.01
N ASP A 198 -14.96 14.13 0.60
CA ASP A 198 -15.20 14.51 1.99
C ASP A 198 -14.41 13.65 2.98
N ASN A 199 -13.85 12.52 2.55
CA ASN A 199 -12.96 11.70 3.37
C ASN A 199 -11.53 12.27 3.47
N LEU A 200 -11.15 13.23 2.61
CA LEU A 200 -9.83 13.85 2.66
C LEU A 200 -9.61 14.67 3.93
N PRO A 201 -8.38 14.84 4.41
CA PRO A 201 -8.06 15.66 5.56
C PRO A 201 -8.54 17.11 5.40
N LYS A 202 -9.08 17.68 6.47
CA LYS A 202 -9.53 19.09 6.52
C LYS A 202 -8.50 20.02 7.12
#